data_043877ef7b64950210076850b17d9e64
#
_entry.id   043877ef7b64950210076850b17d9e64
#
_cell.length_a   1.000
_cell.length_b   1.000
_cell.length_c   1.000
_cell.angle_alpha   90.00
_cell.angle_beta   90.00
_cell.angle_gamma   90.00
#
_symmetry.space_group_name_H-M   'P 1'
#
loop_
_entity.id
_entity.type
_entity.pdbx_description
1 polymer ?
#
loop_
_entity_poly.entity_id
_entity_poly.type
_entity_poly.pdbx_seq_one_letter_code
_entity_poly.pdbx_strand_id
1 'polypeptide(L)'
;MSSIILYYGETMKLEELIKQISDKTGNIINQSSLAEGLGITRQTVSNRIKNESEVTVSELKRVEKYFKINLLNNLADIAYIDYYEDVFASCGNGSIVFSSEKTKLPIPTSMICGYSKNKLYSMINASGNSMSPTIDNGDKLIVEHWNGNQIQDNKIYVFCYNGEFFVKRLSKNLDEIIIKSDNPEYRLQTISGKSVQDLTLIGKIVATVKQLG
;
A
#
# COMPACT_ATOMS: atom_id res chain seq x y z
N MET A 1 8.54 -7.29 -23.52
CA MET A 1 8.37 -8.49 -22.67
C MET A 1 8.74 -8.06 -21.26
N SER A 2 7.79 -8.00 -20.35
CA SER A 2 8.08 -7.58 -18.97
C SER A 2 8.48 -8.80 -18.17
N SER A 3 9.76 -8.93 -17.85
CA SER A 3 10.28 -9.95 -16.92
C SER A 3 9.72 -9.67 -15.52
N ILE A 4 9.43 -10.72 -14.74
CA ILE A 4 8.97 -10.57 -13.37
C ILE A 4 10.19 -10.28 -12.52
N ILE A 5 10.21 -9.12 -11.91
CA ILE A 5 11.14 -8.82 -10.83
C ILE A 5 10.47 -9.31 -9.55
N LEU A 6 10.92 -10.44 -9.01
CA LEU A 6 10.57 -10.89 -7.68
C LEU A 6 11.14 -9.92 -6.65
N TYR A 7 10.58 -9.88 -5.45
CA TYR A 7 11.07 -9.11 -4.31
C TYR A 7 12.59 -9.30 -4.19
N TYR A 8 13.39 -8.24 -4.32
CA TYR A 8 14.87 -8.15 -4.39
C TYR A 8 15.51 -8.19 -5.79
N GLY A 9 14.77 -8.02 -6.88
CA GLY A 9 15.37 -7.95 -8.22
C GLY A 9 15.71 -9.32 -8.84
N GLU A 10 15.25 -10.40 -8.25
CA GLU A 10 15.42 -11.75 -8.80
C GLU A 10 14.27 -12.09 -9.75
N THR A 11 14.62 -12.67 -10.89
CA THR A 11 13.67 -13.22 -11.88
C THR A 11 13.45 -14.69 -11.60
N MET A 12 12.22 -15.18 -11.74
CA MET A 12 11.91 -16.60 -11.53
C MET A 12 12.34 -17.42 -12.73
N LYS A 13 13.17 -18.45 -12.50
CA LYS A 13 13.55 -19.44 -13.50
C LYS A 13 12.55 -20.60 -13.55
N LEU A 14 12.51 -21.34 -14.68
CA LEU A 14 11.58 -22.46 -14.86
C LEU A 14 11.79 -23.60 -13.85
N GLU A 15 13.01 -23.84 -13.40
CA GLU A 15 13.29 -24.86 -12.36
C GLU A 15 12.68 -24.50 -11.02
N GLU A 16 12.76 -23.24 -10.65
CA GLU A 16 12.14 -22.71 -9.44
C GLU A 16 10.61 -22.78 -9.53
N LEU A 17 10.04 -22.46 -10.70
CA LEU A 17 8.61 -22.61 -10.94
C LEU A 17 8.15 -24.06 -10.76
N ILE A 18 8.88 -25.04 -11.29
CA ILE A 18 8.60 -26.48 -11.10
C ILE A 18 8.57 -26.82 -9.60
N LYS A 19 9.58 -26.36 -8.86
CA LYS A 19 9.66 -26.58 -7.42
C LYS A 19 8.45 -25.98 -6.68
N GLN A 20 8.11 -24.74 -6.96
CA GLN A 20 6.97 -24.06 -6.32
C GLN A 20 5.62 -24.74 -6.64
N ILE A 21 5.43 -25.21 -7.88
CA ILE A 21 4.21 -25.96 -8.24
C ILE A 21 4.19 -27.29 -7.49
N SER A 22 5.32 -28.01 -7.42
CA SER A 22 5.42 -29.29 -6.71
C SER A 22 5.12 -29.13 -5.22
N ASP A 23 5.67 -28.11 -4.57
CA ASP A 23 5.44 -27.81 -3.15
C ASP A 23 3.98 -27.50 -2.87
N LYS A 24 3.32 -26.75 -3.76
CA LYS A 24 1.91 -26.36 -3.58
C LYS A 24 0.89 -27.44 -3.93
N THR A 25 1.22 -28.31 -4.87
CA THR A 25 0.33 -29.40 -5.32
C THR A 25 0.56 -30.71 -4.57
N GLY A 26 1.71 -30.85 -3.92
CA GLY A 26 2.17 -32.11 -3.33
C GLY A 26 2.55 -33.17 -4.38
N ASN A 27 2.64 -32.80 -5.67
CA ASN A 27 2.93 -33.70 -6.76
C ASN A 27 4.28 -33.38 -7.43
N ILE A 28 4.95 -34.39 -7.94
CA ILE A 28 6.14 -34.20 -8.76
C ILE A 28 5.71 -33.67 -10.14
N ILE A 29 6.14 -32.47 -10.49
CA ILE A 29 5.83 -31.84 -11.77
C ILE A 29 6.93 -32.18 -12.78
N ASN A 30 6.55 -32.90 -13.84
CA ASN A 30 7.45 -33.20 -14.94
C ASN A 30 7.37 -32.12 -16.05
N GLN A 31 8.36 -32.16 -16.98
CA GLN A 31 8.41 -31.18 -18.07
C GLN A 31 7.20 -31.22 -19.02
N SER A 32 6.50 -32.36 -19.13
CA SER A 32 5.30 -32.48 -19.97
C SER A 32 4.11 -31.75 -19.33
N SER A 33 3.88 -31.98 -18.04
CA SER A 33 2.81 -31.28 -17.32
C SER A 33 3.05 -29.76 -17.28
N LEU A 34 4.32 -29.34 -17.12
CA LEU A 34 4.66 -27.92 -17.18
C LEU A 34 4.43 -27.34 -18.59
N ALA A 35 4.77 -28.09 -19.64
CA ALA A 35 4.54 -27.67 -21.02
C ALA A 35 3.06 -27.44 -21.32
N GLU A 36 2.18 -28.32 -20.83
CA GLU A 36 0.72 -28.14 -20.92
C GLU A 36 0.26 -26.89 -20.19
N GLY A 37 0.73 -26.69 -18.94
CA GLY A 37 0.37 -25.50 -18.15
C GLY A 37 0.85 -24.20 -18.79
N LEU A 38 1.99 -24.20 -19.46
CA LEU A 38 2.53 -23.04 -20.17
C LEU A 38 1.93 -22.86 -21.58
N GLY A 39 1.30 -23.89 -22.15
CA GLY A 39 0.79 -23.88 -23.53
C GLY A 39 1.92 -23.91 -24.57
N ILE A 40 3.03 -24.62 -24.30
CA ILE A 40 4.20 -24.77 -25.15
C ILE A 40 4.60 -26.26 -25.31
N THR A 41 5.57 -26.57 -26.14
CA THR A 41 6.02 -27.97 -26.30
C THR A 41 7.00 -28.38 -25.19
N ARG A 42 7.03 -29.68 -24.87
CA ARG A 42 8.03 -30.24 -23.93
C ARG A 42 9.47 -29.92 -24.34
N GLN A 43 9.76 -29.92 -25.64
CA GLN A 43 11.09 -29.58 -26.17
C GLN A 43 11.44 -28.12 -25.85
N THR A 44 10.46 -27.21 -25.96
CA THR A 44 10.64 -25.80 -25.60
C THR A 44 10.94 -25.65 -24.11
N VAL A 45 10.21 -26.38 -23.22
CA VAL A 45 10.50 -26.40 -21.79
C VAL A 45 11.92 -26.85 -21.51
N SER A 46 12.36 -27.99 -22.12
CA SER A 46 13.70 -28.53 -21.94
C SER A 46 14.80 -27.54 -22.38
N ASN A 47 14.60 -26.88 -23.53
CA ASN A 47 15.53 -25.86 -24.01
C ASN A 47 15.58 -24.63 -23.11
N ARG A 48 14.44 -24.18 -22.58
CA ARG A 48 14.36 -23.02 -21.68
C ARG A 48 15.00 -23.30 -20.32
N ILE A 49 14.90 -24.55 -19.80
CA ILE A 49 15.59 -24.97 -18.58
C ILE A 49 17.10 -24.91 -18.80
N LYS A 50 17.61 -25.50 -19.90
CA LYS A 50 19.03 -25.47 -20.23
C LYS A 50 19.60 -24.06 -20.40
N ASN A 51 18.79 -23.15 -20.91
CA ASN A 51 19.17 -21.75 -21.14
C ASN A 51 18.82 -20.83 -19.96
N GLU A 52 18.44 -21.40 -18.82
CA GLU A 52 18.06 -20.65 -17.61
C GLU A 52 17.05 -19.51 -17.88
N SER A 53 16.11 -19.76 -18.78
CA SER A 53 15.15 -18.73 -19.21
C SER A 53 14.19 -18.33 -18.09
N GLU A 54 13.92 -17.04 -18.02
CA GLU A 54 12.98 -16.45 -17.08
C GLU A 54 11.51 -16.74 -17.45
N VAL A 55 10.65 -16.71 -16.42
CA VAL A 55 9.21 -16.90 -16.55
C VAL A 55 8.52 -15.54 -16.56
N THR A 56 7.57 -15.35 -17.46
CA THR A 56 6.79 -14.12 -17.56
C THR A 56 5.54 -14.16 -16.68
N VAL A 57 4.98 -12.98 -16.31
CA VAL A 57 3.71 -12.89 -15.54
C VAL A 57 2.57 -13.60 -16.26
N SER A 58 2.51 -13.49 -17.59
CA SER A 58 1.48 -14.14 -18.40
C SER A 58 1.58 -15.66 -18.36
N GLU A 59 2.79 -16.20 -18.28
CA GLU A 59 3.04 -17.63 -18.13
C GLU A 59 2.65 -18.13 -16.74
N LEU A 60 2.99 -17.39 -15.69
CA LEU A 60 2.56 -17.71 -14.32
C LEU A 60 1.04 -17.79 -14.22
N LYS A 61 0.32 -16.83 -14.78
CA LYS A 61 -1.16 -16.86 -14.79
C LYS A 61 -1.73 -18.09 -15.49
N ARG A 62 -1.09 -18.56 -16.59
CA ARG A 62 -1.52 -19.79 -17.26
C ARG A 62 -1.30 -21.02 -16.38
N VAL A 63 -0.11 -21.09 -15.77
CA VAL A 63 0.27 -22.19 -14.86
C VAL A 63 -0.67 -22.23 -13.65
N GLU A 64 -0.96 -21.09 -13.01
CA GLU A 64 -1.93 -21.00 -11.91
C GLU A 64 -3.30 -21.56 -12.30
N LYS A 65 -3.78 -21.16 -13.48
CA LYS A 65 -5.07 -21.64 -13.99
C LYS A 65 -5.07 -23.14 -14.26
N TYR A 66 -3.97 -23.67 -14.85
CA TYR A 66 -3.86 -25.09 -15.22
C TYR A 66 -3.76 -25.98 -13.98
N PHE A 67 -2.86 -25.64 -13.04
CA PHE A 67 -2.64 -26.42 -11.82
C PHE A 67 -3.61 -26.08 -10.69
N LYS A 68 -4.50 -25.09 -10.87
CA LYS A 68 -5.45 -24.57 -9.87
C LYS A 68 -4.75 -24.15 -8.56
N ILE A 69 -3.62 -23.51 -8.68
CA ILE A 69 -2.80 -23.01 -7.55
C ILE A 69 -2.62 -21.48 -7.65
N ASN A 70 -2.24 -20.88 -6.55
CA ASN A 70 -1.86 -19.47 -6.48
C ASN A 70 -0.33 -19.36 -6.33
N LEU A 71 0.37 -19.01 -7.39
CA LEU A 71 1.81 -18.70 -7.39
C LEU A 71 2.05 -17.20 -7.16
N LEU A 72 1.18 -16.39 -7.77
CA LEU A 72 1.26 -14.93 -7.74
C LEU A 72 0.85 -14.32 -6.39
N ASN A 73 0.21 -15.09 -5.48
CA ASN A 73 -0.06 -14.61 -4.12
C ASN A 73 1.22 -14.35 -3.30
N ASN A 74 2.39 -14.78 -3.77
CA ASN A 74 3.68 -14.41 -3.19
C ASN A 74 4.30 -13.18 -3.90
N LEU A 75 3.78 -12.79 -5.07
CA LEU A 75 4.06 -11.50 -5.68
C LEU A 75 3.09 -10.51 -5.03
N ALA A 76 3.55 -9.80 -4.02
CA ALA A 76 2.75 -8.72 -3.45
C ALA A 76 2.29 -7.82 -4.60
N ASP A 77 0.97 -7.66 -4.77
CA ASP A 77 0.47 -6.63 -5.67
C ASP A 77 1.12 -5.32 -5.25
N ILE A 78 1.83 -4.67 -6.17
CA ILE A 78 2.52 -3.41 -5.88
C ILE A 78 1.61 -2.26 -6.30
N ALA A 79 1.34 -1.37 -5.36
CA ALA A 79 0.76 -0.07 -5.62
C ALA A 79 1.89 0.97 -5.74
N TYR A 80 1.86 1.77 -6.81
CA TYR A 80 2.73 2.93 -6.92
C TYR A 80 1.99 4.13 -6.33
N ILE A 81 2.46 4.62 -5.18
CA ILE A 81 1.86 5.75 -4.48
C ILE A 81 2.76 6.98 -4.54
N ASP A 82 2.17 8.16 -4.49
CA ASP A 82 2.93 9.41 -4.43
C ASP A 82 3.48 9.60 -3.01
N TYR A 83 4.79 9.77 -2.89
CA TYR A 83 5.47 10.12 -1.64
C TYR A 83 5.85 11.61 -1.66
N TYR A 84 5.45 12.29 -0.61
CA TYR A 84 5.77 13.69 -0.35
C TYR A 84 6.72 13.75 0.85
N GLU A 85 7.97 14.08 0.60
CA GLU A 85 9.01 14.14 1.63
C GLU A 85 8.77 15.31 2.57
N ASP A 86 8.47 16.47 2.00
CA ASP A 86 8.13 17.68 2.73
C ASP A 86 6.64 18.02 2.52
N VAL A 87 5.87 17.93 3.58
CA VAL A 87 4.48 18.38 3.55
C VAL A 87 4.43 19.86 3.90
N PHE A 88 4.74 20.71 2.95
CA PHE A 88 4.39 22.13 3.04
C PHE A 88 2.98 22.30 2.52
N ALA A 89 2.03 22.36 3.42
CA ALA A 89 0.66 22.50 3.00
C ALA A 89 0.17 23.91 3.30
N SER A 90 -0.23 24.55 2.24
CA SER A 90 -1.06 25.75 2.31
C SER A 90 -2.52 25.33 2.15
N CYS A 91 -3.29 25.46 3.20
CA CYS A 91 -4.75 25.29 3.18
C CYS A 91 -5.40 26.64 2.87
N GLY A 92 -5.17 27.14 1.66
CA GLY A 92 -5.85 28.35 1.18
C GLY A 92 -6.93 27.98 0.16
N ASN A 93 -8.12 28.57 0.28
CA ASN A 93 -9.24 28.47 -0.69
C ASN A 93 -9.73 27.05 -1.02
N GLY A 94 -9.72 26.11 -0.07
CA GLY A 94 -10.32 24.78 -0.26
C GLY A 94 -9.50 23.81 -1.14
N SER A 95 -8.30 24.18 -1.56
CA SER A 95 -7.38 23.28 -2.26
C SER A 95 -6.18 22.97 -1.37
N ILE A 96 -5.93 21.66 -1.22
CA ILE A 96 -4.76 21.15 -0.51
C ILE A 96 -3.63 21.08 -1.53
N VAL A 97 -2.58 21.85 -1.32
CA VAL A 97 -1.36 21.78 -2.13
C VAL A 97 -0.33 21.03 -1.30
N PHE A 98 -0.14 19.74 -1.59
CA PHE A 98 1.09 19.06 -1.20
C PHE A 98 2.28 19.73 -1.93
N SER A 99 3.50 19.57 -1.40
CA SER A 99 4.68 20.08 -2.10
C SER A 99 4.67 19.65 -3.57
N SER A 100 5.19 20.47 -4.45
CA SER A 100 5.23 20.18 -5.90
C SER A 100 6.12 18.98 -6.24
N GLU A 101 7.05 18.63 -5.36
CA GLU A 101 7.97 17.52 -5.54
C GLU A 101 7.42 16.24 -4.89
N LYS A 102 7.23 15.24 -5.74
CA LYS A 102 6.77 13.92 -5.32
C LYS A 102 7.53 12.82 -6.04
N THR A 103 7.78 11.74 -5.34
CA THR A 103 8.41 10.53 -5.87
C THR A 103 7.40 9.39 -5.88
N LYS A 104 7.39 8.57 -6.93
CA LYS A 104 6.58 7.34 -6.95
C LYS A 104 7.30 6.24 -6.19
N LEU A 105 6.67 5.74 -5.12
CA LEU A 105 7.19 4.60 -4.35
C LEU A 105 6.36 3.34 -4.61
N PRO A 106 7.03 2.20 -4.89
CA PRO A 106 6.38 0.90 -4.95
C PRO A 106 6.11 0.39 -3.53
N ILE A 107 4.83 0.20 -3.18
CA ILE A 107 4.41 -0.33 -1.88
C ILE A 107 3.63 -1.62 -2.09
N PRO A 108 3.97 -2.72 -1.40
CA PRO A 108 3.14 -3.92 -1.38
C PRO A 108 1.73 -3.60 -0.90
N THR A 109 0.71 -3.99 -1.67
CA THR A 109 -0.69 -3.71 -1.30
C THR A 109 -1.10 -4.37 0.00
N SER A 110 -0.43 -5.47 0.38
CA SER A 110 -0.59 -6.13 1.67
C SER A 110 -0.22 -5.27 2.88
N MET A 111 0.61 -4.23 2.69
CA MET A 111 0.94 -3.25 3.73
C MET A 111 -0.14 -2.19 3.91
N ILE A 112 -1.11 -2.10 3.00
CA ILE A 112 -2.18 -1.10 3.03
C ILE A 112 -3.46 -1.77 3.52
N CYS A 113 -3.87 -1.46 4.74
CA CYS A 113 -5.08 -2.03 5.33
C CYS A 113 -6.32 -1.64 4.51
N GLY A 114 -7.02 -2.65 3.97
CA GLY A 114 -8.21 -2.41 3.14
C GLY A 114 -7.91 -1.80 1.77
N TYR A 115 -6.76 -2.14 1.17
CA TYR A 115 -6.37 -1.67 -0.16
C TYR A 115 -7.48 -1.89 -1.21
N SER A 116 -7.67 -0.88 -2.04
CA SER A 116 -8.56 -0.95 -3.20
C SER A 116 -7.95 -0.17 -4.37
N LYS A 117 -7.98 -0.76 -5.57
CA LYS A 117 -7.48 -0.11 -6.81
C LYS A 117 -8.27 1.16 -7.18
N ASN A 118 -9.48 1.31 -6.63
CA ASN A 118 -10.35 2.47 -6.89
C ASN A 118 -10.14 3.63 -5.93
N LYS A 119 -9.16 3.51 -5.00
CA LYS A 119 -8.82 4.54 -4.04
C LYS A 119 -7.45 5.13 -4.36
N LEU A 120 -7.26 6.39 -4.00
CA LEU A 120 -5.98 7.08 -4.10
C LEU A 120 -5.24 6.97 -2.77
N TYR A 121 -3.93 6.73 -2.87
CA TYR A 121 -3.04 6.65 -1.71
C TYR A 121 -1.83 7.53 -1.92
N SER A 122 -1.33 8.09 -0.82
CA SER A 122 -0.05 8.78 -0.78
C SER A 122 0.71 8.42 0.48
N MET A 123 1.98 8.77 0.53
CA MET A 123 2.83 8.63 1.70
C MET A 123 3.37 10.00 2.10
N ILE A 124 3.39 10.26 3.40
CA ILE A 124 3.91 11.48 4.01
C ILE A 124 4.77 11.12 5.23
N ASN A 125 5.61 12.04 5.69
CA ASN A 125 6.32 11.90 6.95
C ASN A 125 5.51 12.47 8.11
N ALA A 126 5.54 11.78 9.26
CA ALA A 126 5.01 12.31 10.50
C ALA A 126 5.96 13.34 11.11
N SER A 127 5.42 14.43 11.65
CA SER A 127 6.18 15.44 12.38
C SER A 127 5.58 15.66 13.77
N GLY A 128 6.46 15.75 14.76
CA GLY A 128 6.08 15.95 16.16
C GLY A 128 5.77 14.64 16.90
N ASN A 129 5.37 14.78 18.18
CA ASN A 129 5.19 13.65 19.10
C ASN A 129 3.74 13.50 19.61
N SER A 130 2.81 14.23 19.05
CA SER A 130 1.42 14.26 19.56
C SER A 130 0.67 12.93 19.42
N MET A 131 1.12 12.05 18.54
CA MET A 131 0.52 10.73 18.30
C MET A 131 1.39 9.58 18.84
N SER A 132 2.49 9.90 19.56
CA SER A 132 3.32 8.91 20.23
C SER A 132 2.52 8.18 21.35
N PRO A 133 2.72 6.86 21.54
CA PRO A 133 3.68 5.97 20.86
C PRO A 133 3.14 5.32 19.58
N THR A 134 1.91 5.65 19.17
CA THR A 134 1.29 5.04 17.97
C THR A 134 2.02 5.44 16.70
N ILE A 135 2.30 6.75 16.57
CA ILE A 135 3.07 7.35 15.49
C ILE A 135 4.12 8.25 16.12
N ASP A 136 5.36 8.01 15.76
CA ASP A 136 6.49 8.78 16.26
C ASP A 136 7.01 9.75 15.18
N ASN A 137 7.80 10.73 15.60
CA ASN A 137 8.40 11.69 14.67
C ASN A 137 9.28 10.97 13.64
N GLY A 138 9.10 11.29 12.36
CA GLY A 138 9.81 10.67 11.25
C GLY A 138 9.20 9.38 10.69
N ASP A 139 8.17 8.82 11.33
CA ASP A 139 7.45 7.69 10.78
C ASP A 139 6.83 8.03 9.42
N LYS A 140 6.78 7.06 8.51
CA LYS A 140 6.12 7.23 7.21
C LYS A 140 4.68 6.75 7.30
N LEU A 141 3.74 7.61 6.90
CA LEU A 141 2.31 7.38 6.99
C LEU A 141 1.73 7.13 5.60
N ILE A 142 1.01 6.02 5.42
CA ILE A 142 0.23 5.79 4.20
C ILE A 142 -1.17 6.34 4.43
N VAL A 143 -1.54 7.30 3.58
CA VAL A 143 -2.79 8.05 3.62
C VAL A 143 -3.71 7.54 2.50
N GLU A 144 -4.89 7.05 2.86
CA GLU A 144 -6.01 6.85 1.93
C GLU A 144 -6.73 8.20 1.78
N HIS A 145 -6.73 8.77 0.57
CA HIS A 145 -7.31 10.08 0.33
C HIS A 145 -8.80 10.11 0.66
N TRP A 146 -9.23 11.24 1.22
CA TRP A 146 -10.63 11.45 1.55
C TRP A 146 -11.50 11.50 0.30
N ASN A 147 -12.62 10.78 0.33
CA ASN A 147 -13.56 10.68 -0.81
C ASN A 147 -14.99 11.13 -0.44
N GLY A 148 -15.14 11.90 0.63
CA GLY A 148 -16.45 12.40 1.08
C GLY A 148 -17.24 11.44 1.98
N ASN A 149 -16.70 10.27 2.34
CA ASN A 149 -17.35 9.33 3.26
C ASN A 149 -17.45 9.90 4.69
N GLN A 150 -18.28 9.25 5.53
CA GLN A 150 -18.37 9.64 6.94
C GLN A 150 -17.06 9.36 7.69
N ILE A 151 -16.74 10.22 8.66
CA ILE A 151 -15.64 9.98 9.61
C ILE A 151 -15.95 8.69 10.39
N GLN A 152 -15.00 7.76 10.37
CA GLN A 152 -15.06 6.56 11.19
C GLN A 152 -14.48 6.87 12.57
N ASP A 153 -15.23 6.58 13.62
CA ASP A 153 -14.84 6.90 14.98
C ASP A 153 -13.51 6.27 15.38
N ASN A 154 -12.72 7.04 16.09
CA ASN A 154 -11.44 6.65 16.67
C ASN A 154 -10.37 6.21 15.62
N LYS A 155 -10.55 6.57 14.35
CA LYS A 155 -9.53 6.37 13.31
C LYS A 155 -8.63 7.60 13.21
N ILE A 156 -7.41 7.39 12.72
CA ILE A 156 -6.41 8.44 12.56
C ILE A 156 -6.58 9.07 11.19
N TYR A 157 -6.64 10.39 11.16
CA TYR A 157 -6.81 11.18 9.95
C TYR A 157 -5.72 12.25 9.82
N VAL A 158 -5.39 12.55 8.58
CA VAL A 158 -4.70 13.79 8.21
C VAL A 158 -5.77 14.79 7.82
N PHE A 159 -5.73 15.98 8.39
CA PHE A 159 -6.64 17.06 8.10
C PHE A 159 -5.97 18.42 8.25
N CYS A 160 -6.54 19.43 7.63
CA CYS A 160 -6.18 20.82 7.80
C CYS A 160 -7.24 21.50 8.68
N TYR A 161 -6.79 22.33 9.62
CA TYR A 161 -7.65 23.18 10.44
C TYR A 161 -6.96 24.53 10.64
N ASN A 162 -7.64 25.62 10.31
CA ASN A 162 -7.10 26.98 10.37
C ASN A 162 -5.77 27.17 9.61
N GLY A 163 -5.58 26.47 8.50
CA GLY A 163 -4.36 26.55 7.69
C GLY A 163 -3.19 25.67 8.14
N GLU A 164 -3.34 24.95 9.22
CA GLU A 164 -2.32 24.03 9.76
C GLU A 164 -2.71 22.57 9.55
N PHE A 165 -1.69 21.70 9.39
CA PHE A 165 -1.86 20.26 9.21
C PHE A 165 -1.76 19.51 10.52
N PHE A 166 -2.66 18.55 10.67
CA PHE A 166 -2.72 17.70 11.85
C PHE A 166 -2.87 16.23 11.48
N VAL A 167 -2.25 15.39 12.30
CA VAL A 167 -2.50 13.94 12.33
C VAL A 167 -3.07 13.64 13.71
N LYS A 168 -4.36 13.28 13.79
CA LYS A 168 -5.05 13.00 15.04
C LYS A 168 -6.10 11.91 14.85
N ARG A 169 -6.55 11.32 15.97
CA ARG A 169 -7.78 10.52 15.97
C ARG A 169 -8.98 11.45 15.93
N LEU A 170 -9.88 11.12 15.01
CA LEU A 170 -11.16 11.82 14.91
C LEU A 170 -12.32 10.91 15.30
N SER A 171 -13.31 11.49 15.96
CA SER A 171 -14.64 10.91 16.15
C SER A 171 -15.68 11.98 15.89
N LYS A 172 -16.82 11.58 15.33
CA LYS A 172 -17.92 12.49 15.04
C LYS A 172 -19.09 12.20 15.98
N ASN A 173 -19.55 13.22 16.68
CA ASN A 173 -20.74 13.14 17.53
C ASN A 173 -21.69 14.27 17.15
N LEU A 174 -22.82 13.93 16.48
CA LEU A 174 -23.81 14.89 15.97
C LEU A 174 -23.12 16.04 15.18
N ASP A 175 -23.10 17.24 15.78
CA ASP A 175 -22.54 18.46 15.18
C ASP A 175 -21.12 18.79 15.67
N GLU A 176 -20.48 17.84 16.34
CA GLU A 176 -19.15 18.00 16.92
C GLU A 176 -18.15 17.02 16.30
N ILE A 177 -16.91 17.48 16.17
CA ILE A 177 -15.76 16.64 15.87
C ILE A 177 -14.83 16.64 17.08
N ILE A 178 -14.60 15.45 17.61
CA ILE A 178 -13.67 15.21 18.72
C ILE A 178 -12.30 14.92 18.11
N ILE A 179 -11.30 15.67 18.52
CA ILE A 179 -9.91 15.58 18.07
C ILE A 179 -9.05 15.08 19.22
N LYS A 180 -8.50 13.87 19.09
CA LYS A 180 -7.72 13.22 20.14
C LYS A 180 -6.30 12.94 19.69
N SER A 181 -5.31 13.32 20.51
CA SER A 181 -3.92 12.88 20.43
C SER A 181 -3.77 11.53 21.14
N ASP A 182 -2.87 10.67 20.64
CA ASP A 182 -2.54 9.42 21.34
C ASP A 182 -1.54 9.67 22.47
N ASN A 183 -0.75 10.74 22.38
CA ASN A 183 0.11 11.17 23.46
C ASN A 183 -0.74 11.86 24.56
N PRO A 184 -0.72 11.30 25.80
CA PRO A 184 -1.55 11.81 26.90
C PRO A 184 -1.18 13.20 27.40
N GLU A 185 -0.02 13.74 27.02
CA GLU A 185 0.38 15.12 27.34
C GLU A 185 -0.48 16.14 26.60
N TYR A 186 -1.14 15.74 25.51
CA TYR A 186 -2.00 16.60 24.71
C TYR A 186 -3.46 16.46 25.12
N ARG A 187 -4.10 17.58 25.39
CA ARG A 187 -5.51 17.61 25.77
C ARG A 187 -6.42 17.25 24.59
N LEU A 188 -7.52 16.58 24.88
CA LEU A 188 -8.60 16.37 23.94
C LEU A 188 -9.20 17.73 23.54
N GLN A 189 -9.48 17.88 22.24
CA GLN A 189 -10.11 19.07 21.68
C GLN A 189 -11.44 18.69 21.02
N THR A 190 -12.39 19.60 21.03
CA THR A 190 -13.67 19.45 20.35
C THR A 190 -13.95 20.71 19.55
N ILE A 191 -14.36 20.54 18.31
CA ILE A 191 -14.82 21.62 17.43
C ILE A 191 -16.28 21.38 17.09
N SER A 192 -17.07 22.46 17.10
CA SER A 192 -18.52 22.40 16.86
C SER A 192 -19.03 23.61 16.08
N GLY A 193 -20.25 23.50 15.56
CA GLY A 193 -20.91 24.57 14.84
C GLY A 193 -20.14 25.04 13.60
N LYS A 194 -19.96 26.34 13.44
CA LYS A 194 -19.30 26.95 12.28
C LYS A 194 -17.84 26.54 12.14
N SER A 195 -17.14 26.28 13.24
CA SER A 195 -15.72 25.88 13.23
C SER A 195 -15.47 24.53 12.57
N VAL A 196 -16.50 23.69 12.45
CA VAL A 196 -16.39 22.43 11.70
C VAL A 196 -16.13 22.67 10.20
N GLN A 197 -16.58 23.81 9.66
CA GLN A 197 -16.37 24.18 8.25
C GLN A 197 -14.92 24.54 7.96
N ASP A 198 -14.16 24.93 8.98
CA ASP A 198 -12.73 25.26 8.86
C ASP A 198 -11.83 24.01 8.85
N LEU A 199 -12.42 22.81 9.11
CA LEU A 199 -11.72 21.53 9.05
C LEU A 199 -11.89 20.91 7.67
N THR A 200 -10.77 20.69 6.97
CA THR A 200 -10.72 19.99 5.70
C THR A 200 -10.03 18.64 5.87
N LEU A 201 -10.77 17.55 5.65
CA LEU A 201 -10.20 16.20 5.69
C LEU A 201 -9.38 15.93 4.43
N ILE A 202 -8.16 15.44 4.63
CA ILE A 202 -7.24 15.06 3.57
C ILE A 202 -7.33 13.56 3.32
N GLY A 203 -7.27 12.76 4.38
CA GLY A 203 -7.35 11.33 4.28
C GLY A 203 -7.23 10.61 5.61
N LYS A 204 -7.42 9.29 5.54
CA LYS A 204 -7.30 8.37 6.67
C LYS A 204 -5.95 7.67 6.63
N ILE A 205 -5.28 7.57 7.78
CA ILE A 205 -4.07 6.75 7.89
C ILE A 205 -4.46 5.28 7.88
N VAL A 206 -3.89 4.53 6.95
CA VAL A 206 -4.17 3.10 6.75
C VAL A 206 -2.97 2.21 7.07
N ALA A 207 -1.77 2.77 7.12
CA ALA A 207 -0.57 2.09 7.58
C ALA A 207 0.49 3.09 8.06
N THR A 208 1.38 2.62 8.91
CA THR A 208 2.55 3.35 9.40
C THR A 208 3.79 2.48 9.22
N VAL A 209 4.85 3.06 8.64
CA VAL A 209 6.17 2.43 8.55
C VAL A 209 7.08 3.14 9.53
N LYS A 210 7.46 2.45 10.60
CA LYS A 210 8.32 3.00 11.65
C LYS A 210 9.78 2.98 11.20
N GLN A 211 10.50 4.07 11.46
CA GLN A 211 11.95 4.08 11.41
C GLN A 211 12.47 3.55 12.74
N LEU A 212 13.28 2.49 12.66
CA LEU A 212 14.05 2.04 13.82
C LEU A 212 15.36 2.86 13.83
N GLY A 213 15.48 3.74 14.82
CA GLY A 213 16.70 4.53 15.07
C GLY A 213 17.80 3.71 15.71
#